data_c9a5085c382c9a26523d655b778484a4
#
_entry.id   c9a5085c382c9a26523d655b778484a4
#
_cell.length_a   1.000
_cell.length_b   1.000
_cell.length_c   1.000
_cell.angle_alpha   90.00
_cell.angle_beta   90.00
_cell.angle_gamma   90.00
#
_symmetry.space_group_name_H-M   'P 1'
#
loop_
_entity.id
_entity.type
_entity.pdbx_description
1 polymer ?
#
loop_
_entity_poly.entity_id
_entity_poly.type
_entity_poly.pdbx_seq_one_letter_code
_entity_poly.pdbx_strand_id
1 'polypeptide(L)'
;VTINFADGVLATFVNSDLAAARKPKFFVLGTKGAIVGNWDTSAGDSVADLPAIITLNRADGSSQVIPLVTVEPFLFHASLAKFLADGTPMTVEATQSRDVVAIMQAAEESALKNGLPVTPSLLRS
;
A
#
# COMPACT_ATOMS: atom_id res chain seq x y z
N VAL A 1 -11.85 -0.80 -4.76
CA VAL A 1 -11.24 -1.76 -5.69
C VAL A 1 -10.90 -3.03 -4.94
N THR A 2 -11.22 -4.19 -5.52
CA THR A 2 -10.81 -5.49 -5.01
C THR A 2 -9.97 -6.19 -6.07
N ILE A 3 -8.83 -6.72 -5.66
CA ILE A 3 -7.86 -7.39 -6.53
C ILE A 3 -7.73 -8.84 -6.06
N ASN A 4 -7.99 -9.79 -6.96
CA ASN A 4 -7.76 -11.22 -6.74
C ASN A 4 -6.47 -11.61 -7.43
N PHE A 5 -5.51 -12.13 -6.66
CA PHE A 5 -4.26 -12.66 -7.19
C PHE A 5 -4.40 -14.15 -7.52
N ALA A 6 -3.61 -14.62 -8.48
CA ALA A 6 -3.67 -16.01 -8.95
C ALA A 6 -3.35 -17.06 -7.87
N ASP A 7 -2.58 -16.68 -6.86
CA ASP A 7 -2.21 -17.52 -5.69
C ASP A 7 -3.26 -17.51 -4.58
N GLY A 8 -4.42 -16.85 -4.80
CA GLY A 8 -5.52 -16.76 -3.84
C GLY A 8 -5.39 -15.62 -2.83
N VAL A 9 -4.38 -14.77 -2.92
CA VAL A 9 -4.30 -13.55 -2.13
C VAL A 9 -5.38 -12.56 -2.59
N LEU A 10 -6.03 -11.90 -1.63
CA LEU A 10 -7.02 -10.86 -1.87
C LEU A 10 -6.49 -9.53 -1.32
N ALA A 11 -6.52 -8.50 -2.15
CA ALA A 11 -6.29 -7.13 -1.71
C ALA A 11 -7.52 -6.26 -1.96
N THR A 12 -7.85 -5.40 -0.99
CA THR A 12 -8.92 -4.41 -1.12
C THR A 12 -8.36 -3.02 -0.85
N PHE A 13 -8.60 -2.13 -1.78
CA PHE A 13 -8.24 -0.72 -1.67
C PHE A 13 -9.50 0.14 -1.57
N VAL A 14 -9.58 0.96 -0.52
CA VAL A 14 -10.71 1.87 -0.28
C VAL A 14 -10.17 3.28 -0.13
N ASN A 15 -10.67 4.21 -0.93
CA ASN A 15 -10.48 5.65 -0.77
C ASN A 15 -11.85 6.31 -0.62
N SER A 16 -12.00 7.20 0.36
CA SER A 16 -13.25 7.92 0.59
C SER A 16 -12.99 9.20 1.36
N ASP A 17 -13.45 10.31 0.79
CA ASP A 17 -13.41 11.63 1.43
C ASP A 17 -14.63 11.89 2.33
N LEU A 18 -15.62 10.96 2.31
CA LEU A 18 -16.89 11.09 3.03
C LEU A 18 -17.00 10.15 4.23
N ALA A 19 -15.95 9.43 4.59
CA ALA A 19 -15.99 8.49 5.69
C ALA A 19 -16.05 9.20 7.04
N ALA A 20 -17.15 9.06 7.77
CA ALA A 20 -17.32 9.61 9.13
C ALA A 20 -16.40 8.94 10.16
N ALA A 21 -15.90 7.74 9.87
CA ALA A 21 -14.95 7.02 10.71
C ALA A 21 -13.74 6.55 9.89
N ARG A 22 -12.55 6.73 10.44
CA ARG A 22 -11.31 6.29 9.79
C ARG A 22 -11.14 4.79 9.95
N LYS A 23 -10.90 4.11 8.83
CA LYS A 23 -10.40 2.73 8.83
C LYS A 23 -8.88 2.74 9.09
N PRO A 24 -8.28 1.61 9.50
CA PRO A 24 -6.83 1.47 9.51
C PRO A 24 -6.22 1.91 8.17
N LYS A 25 -5.03 2.51 8.20
CA LYS A 25 -4.28 2.86 6.97
C LYS A 25 -4.03 1.63 6.12
N PHE A 26 -3.68 0.52 6.77
CA PHE A 26 -3.55 -0.79 6.14
C PHE A 26 -3.86 -1.90 7.15
N PHE A 27 -4.28 -3.03 6.62
CA PHE A 27 -4.59 -4.22 7.37
C PHE A 27 -4.15 -5.43 6.55
N VAL A 28 -3.15 -6.15 7.02
CA VAL A 28 -2.59 -7.32 6.35
C VAL A 28 -2.87 -8.55 7.21
N LEU A 29 -3.63 -9.50 6.67
CA LEU A 29 -3.90 -10.78 7.29
C LEU A 29 -2.99 -11.84 6.69
N GLY A 30 -2.32 -12.59 7.55
CA GLY A 30 -1.54 -13.75 7.19
C GLY A 30 -1.92 -14.96 8.04
N THR A 31 -1.44 -16.12 7.69
CA THR A 31 -1.71 -17.38 8.40
C THR A 31 -1.08 -17.43 9.81
N LYS A 32 -0.09 -16.59 10.08
CA LYS A 32 0.62 -16.53 11.38
C LYS A 32 0.25 -15.32 12.23
N GLY A 33 -0.65 -14.45 11.73
CA GLY A 33 -1.05 -13.24 12.45
C GLY A 33 -1.48 -12.13 11.51
N ALA A 34 -1.57 -10.91 12.05
CA ALA A 34 -1.97 -9.72 11.31
C ALA A 34 -1.05 -8.55 11.59
N ILE A 35 -0.83 -7.70 10.58
CA ILE A 35 -0.19 -6.39 10.73
C ILE A 35 -1.27 -5.33 10.53
N VAL A 36 -1.41 -4.43 11.48
CA VAL A 36 -2.39 -3.34 11.45
C VAL A 36 -1.66 -2.01 11.55
N GLY A 37 -1.84 -1.15 10.57
CA GLY A 37 -1.38 0.24 10.60
C GLY A 37 -2.53 1.17 10.91
N ASN A 38 -2.60 1.67 12.13
CA ASN A 38 -3.60 2.65 12.56
C ASN A 38 -3.05 4.08 12.44
N TRP A 39 -3.95 5.05 12.46
CA TRP A 39 -3.61 6.46 12.57
C TRP A 39 -3.14 6.77 13.99
N ASP A 40 -2.04 7.48 14.13
CA ASP A 40 -1.64 8.04 15.41
C ASP A 40 -2.43 9.33 15.66
N THR A 41 -3.47 9.23 16.45
CA THR A 41 -4.35 10.36 16.76
C THR A 41 -3.73 11.36 17.74
N SER A 42 -2.57 11.05 18.32
CA SER A 42 -1.85 11.96 19.22
C SER A 42 -0.94 12.95 18.49
N ALA A 43 -0.70 12.75 17.19
CA ALA A 43 0.31 13.49 16.42
C ALA A 43 -0.23 14.74 15.69
N GLY A 44 -1.30 15.38 16.14
CA GLY A 44 -1.81 16.63 15.59
C GLY A 44 -2.99 16.49 14.63
N ASP A 45 -3.44 17.60 14.05
CA ASP A 45 -4.72 17.72 13.35
C ASP A 45 -4.69 17.39 11.85
N SER A 46 -3.53 17.35 11.22
CA SER A 46 -3.45 17.06 9.78
C SER A 46 -3.68 15.60 9.47
N VAL A 47 -4.74 15.30 8.73
CA VAL A 47 -5.08 13.92 8.31
C VAL A 47 -4.03 13.33 7.39
N ALA A 48 -3.42 14.16 6.54
CA ALA A 48 -2.42 13.71 5.57
C ALA A 48 -1.10 13.29 6.22
N ASP A 49 -0.76 13.93 7.33
CA ASP A 49 0.56 13.80 7.96
C ASP A 49 0.55 12.95 9.23
N LEU A 50 -0.61 12.43 9.65
CA LEU A 50 -0.67 11.57 10.83
C LEU A 50 0.15 10.29 10.60
N PRO A 51 1.18 10.04 11.43
CA PRO A 51 1.96 8.82 11.34
C PRO A 51 1.07 7.61 11.62
N ALA A 52 1.53 6.44 11.21
CA ALA A 52 0.87 5.19 11.53
C ALA A 52 1.47 4.61 12.82
N ILE A 53 0.63 4.01 13.66
CA ILE A 53 1.09 3.08 14.68
C ILE A 53 0.95 1.68 14.07
N ILE A 54 2.07 0.99 13.89
CA ILE A 54 2.10 -0.35 13.30
C ILE A 54 2.10 -1.38 14.43
N THR A 55 1.12 -2.25 14.44
CA THR A 55 1.01 -3.33 15.41
C THR A 55 1.05 -4.68 14.70
N LEU A 56 1.94 -5.56 15.16
CA LEU A 56 1.96 -6.98 14.80
C LEU A 56 1.18 -7.76 15.85
N ASN A 57 0.10 -8.41 15.43
CA ASN A 57 -0.68 -9.33 16.25
C ASN A 57 -0.39 -10.75 15.78
N ARG A 58 0.08 -11.63 16.68
CA ARG A 58 0.42 -13.01 16.34
C ARG A 58 -0.72 -13.97 16.64
N ALA A 59 -0.72 -15.13 16.01
CA ALA A 59 -1.74 -16.14 16.19
C ALA A 59 -1.80 -16.71 17.63
N ASP A 60 -0.73 -16.58 18.41
CA ASP A 60 -0.66 -16.96 19.81
C ASP A 60 -1.33 -15.94 20.77
N GLY A 61 -1.90 -14.87 20.23
CA GLY A 61 -2.53 -13.79 20.98
C GLY A 61 -1.58 -12.70 21.45
N SER A 62 -0.27 -12.83 21.21
CA SER A 62 0.69 -11.78 21.54
C SER A 62 0.61 -10.61 20.56
N SER A 63 0.89 -9.39 21.06
CA SER A 63 0.88 -8.17 20.27
C SER A 63 2.15 -7.35 20.52
N GLN A 64 2.65 -6.71 19.47
CA GLN A 64 3.87 -5.90 19.52
C GLN A 64 3.72 -4.67 18.64
N VAL A 65 4.03 -3.49 19.17
CA VAL A 65 4.18 -2.27 18.37
C VAL A 65 5.52 -2.33 17.63
N ILE A 66 5.48 -2.12 16.33
CA ILE A 66 6.68 -2.06 15.48
C ILE A 66 7.15 -0.60 15.43
N PRO A 67 8.39 -0.31 15.85
CA PRO A 67 8.91 1.04 15.77
C PRO A 67 9.01 1.49 14.32
N LEU A 68 8.58 2.72 14.06
CA LEU A 68 8.71 3.33 12.74
C LEU A 68 10.18 3.72 12.50
N VAL A 69 10.65 3.48 11.29
CA VAL A 69 11.95 3.95 10.85
C VAL A 69 11.80 5.40 10.39
N THR A 70 12.72 6.26 10.83
CA THR A 70 12.79 7.64 10.32
C THR A 70 13.11 7.59 8.82
N VAL A 71 12.26 8.23 8.02
CA VAL A 71 12.44 8.30 6.58
C VAL A 71 13.14 9.61 6.25
N GLU A 72 14.28 9.51 5.56
CA GLU A 72 14.97 10.69 5.03
C GLU A 72 14.08 11.37 3.95
N PRO A 73 14.03 12.71 3.94
CA PRO A 73 13.28 13.42 2.92
C PRO A 73 13.87 13.15 1.52
N PHE A 74 12.99 13.16 0.52
CA PHE A 74 13.38 13.01 -0.89
C PHE A 74 14.07 11.69 -1.28
N LEU A 75 13.80 10.59 -0.57
CA LEU A 75 14.37 9.26 -0.88
C LEU A 75 14.20 8.86 -2.35
N PHE A 76 13.05 9.14 -2.95
CA PHE A 76 12.82 8.86 -4.36
C PHE A 76 13.80 9.62 -5.26
N HIS A 77 13.97 10.92 -5.02
CA HIS A 77 14.88 11.75 -5.82
C HIS A 77 16.34 11.32 -5.64
N ALA A 78 16.73 10.97 -4.42
CA ALA A 78 18.08 10.47 -4.13
C ALA A 78 18.33 9.12 -4.82
N SER A 79 17.35 8.22 -4.82
CA SER A 79 17.42 6.92 -5.51
C SER A 79 17.51 7.11 -7.02
N LEU A 80 16.71 8.00 -7.59
CA LEU A 80 16.74 8.33 -9.03
C LEU A 80 18.09 8.93 -9.42
N ALA A 81 18.62 9.86 -8.63
CA ALA A 81 19.92 10.47 -8.90
C ALA A 81 21.04 9.42 -8.93
N LYS A 82 21.07 8.48 -7.99
CA LYS A 82 22.04 7.38 -7.98
C LYS A 82 21.88 6.47 -9.20
N PHE A 83 20.66 6.11 -9.55
CA PHE A 83 20.40 5.30 -10.73
C PHE A 83 20.94 5.97 -12.01
N LEU A 84 20.71 7.27 -12.17
CA LEU A 84 21.18 8.03 -13.35
C LEU A 84 22.70 8.23 -13.34
N ALA A 85 23.34 8.33 -12.17
CA ALA A 85 24.77 8.60 -12.06
C ALA A 85 25.63 7.34 -12.21
N ASP A 86 25.23 6.22 -11.64
CA ASP A 86 26.06 5.02 -11.52
C ASP A 86 25.33 3.69 -11.80
N GLY A 87 24.04 3.74 -12.16
CA GLY A 87 23.24 2.56 -12.45
C GLY A 87 22.76 1.80 -11.20
N THR A 88 22.92 2.35 -9.99
CA THR A 88 22.40 1.73 -8.76
C THR A 88 20.91 1.47 -8.90
N PRO A 89 20.41 0.23 -8.70
CA PRO A 89 18.99 -0.08 -8.85
C PRO A 89 18.11 0.78 -7.95
N MET A 90 17.02 1.29 -8.50
CA MET A 90 16.02 2.03 -7.72
C MET A 90 15.26 1.10 -6.76
N THR A 91 14.90 1.62 -5.59
CA THR A 91 14.03 0.92 -4.63
C THR A 91 12.66 0.58 -5.23
N VAL A 92 12.14 1.48 -6.07
CA VAL A 92 10.92 1.27 -6.86
C VAL A 92 11.29 1.41 -8.33
N GLU A 93 11.17 0.32 -9.07
CA GLU A 93 11.47 0.29 -10.49
C GLU A 93 10.33 0.91 -11.33
N ALA A 94 10.67 1.46 -12.49
CA ALA A 94 9.69 2.03 -13.42
C ALA A 94 8.64 1.01 -13.87
N THR A 95 9.02 -0.27 -14.01
CA THR A 95 8.11 -1.39 -14.33
C THR A 95 7.06 -1.60 -13.25
N GLN A 96 7.42 -1.50 -11.97
CA GLN A 96 6.48 -1.59 -10.85
C GLN A 96 5.49 -0.43 -10.85
N SER A 97 5.98 0.80 -11.08
CA SER A 97 5.13 1.98 -11.16
C SER A 97 4.14 1.89 -12.33
N ARG A 98 4.61 1.39 -13.49
CA ARG A 98 3.74 1.16 -14.65
C ARG A 98 2.67 0.11 -14.35
N ASP A 99 3.00 -0.97 -13.65
CA ASP A 99 2.04 -2.01 -13.28
C ASP A 99 0.98 -1.50 -12.31
N VAL A 100 1.35 -0.60 -11.38
CA VAL A 100 0.36 0.10 -10.52
C VAL A 100 -0.63 0.90 -11.37
N VAL A 101 -0.15 1.65 -12.38
CA VAL A 101 -1.03 2.41 -13.28
C VAL A 101 -1.93 1.48 -14.09
N ALA A 102 -1.43 0.33 -14.56
CA ALA A 102 -2.24 -0.67 -15.27
C ALA A 102 -3.35 -1.25 -14.39
N ILE A 103 -3.08 -1.46 -13.09
CA ILE A 103 -4.10 -1.89 -12.11
C ILE A 103 -5.17 -0.80 -11.92
N MET A 104 -4.76 0.46 -11.83
CA MET A 104 -5.70 1.59 -11.70
C MET A 104 -6.60 1.69 -12.93
N GLN A 105 -6.04 1.56 -14.13
CA GLN A 105 -6.79 1.55 -15.39
C GLN A 105 -7.79 0.38 -15.46
N ALA A 106 -7.37 -0.82 -15.08
CA ALA A 106 -8.26 -1.97 -15.02
C ALA A 106 -9.39 -1.79 -14.00
N ALA A 107 -9.14 -1.11 -12.89
CA ALA A 107 -10.16 -0.78 -11.89
C ALA A 107 -11.20 0.21 -12.44
N GLU A 108 -10.76 1.24 -13.18
CA GLU A 108 -11.65 2.17 -13.88
C GLU A 108 -12.50 1.45 -14.92
N GLU A 109 -11.87 0.62 -15.75
CA GLU A 109 -12.59 -0.18 -16.75
C GLU A 109 -13.61 -1.12 -16.10
N SER A 110 -13.28 -1.76 -14.98
CA SER A 110 -14.20 -2.58 -14.20
C SER A 110 -15.41 -1.77 -13.72
N ALA A 111 -15.17 -0.56 -13.20
CA ALA A 111 -16.25 0.32 -12.75
C ALA A 111 -17.21 0.70 -13.90
N LEU A 112 -16.67 1.03 -15.08
CA LEU A 112 -17.47 1.31 -16.28
C LEU A 112 -18.28 0.10 -16.78
N LYS A 113 -17.84 -1.10 -16.44
CA LYS A 113 -18.51 -2.39 -16.75
C LYS A 113 -19.35 -2.92 -15.58
N ASN A 114 -19.82 -2.05 -14.68
CA ASN A 114 -20.62 -2.41 -13.50
C ASN A 114 -19.96 -3.43 -12.56
N GLY A 115 -18.63 -3.33 -12.38
CA GLY A 115 -17.87 -4.19 -11.48
C GLY A 115 -17.45 -5.55 -12.05
N LEU A 116 -17.59 -5.76 -13.34
CA LEU A 116 -17.08 -6.99 -13.97
C LEU A 116 -15.54 -7.08 -13.81
N PRO A 117 -15.01 -8.28 -13.58
CA PRO A 117 -13.56 -8.47 -13.48
C PRO A 117 -12.82 -8.05 -14.75
N VAL A 118 -11.74 -7.32 -14.58
CA VAL A 118 -10.81 -6.91 -15.65
C VAL A 118 -9.41 -7.33 -15.27
N THR A 119 -8.72 -8.01 -16.16
CA THR A 119 -7.31 -8.40 -15.95
C THR A 119 -6.41 -7.23 -16.37
N PRO A 120 -5.58 -6.70 -15.49
CA PRO A 120 -4.64 -5.63 -15.85
C PRO A 120 -3.54 -6.15 -16.78
N SER A 121 -3.10 -5.30 -17.71
CA SER A 121 -1.97 -5.59 -18.61
C SER A 121 -0.66 -5.32 -17.88
N LEU A 122 -0.14 -6.28 -17.14
CA LEU A 122 1.11 -6.16 -16.39
C LEU A 122 2.32 -6.45 -17.28
N LEU A 123 3.48 -5.84 -16.96
CA LEU A 123 4.77 -6.14 -17.59
C LEU A 123 5.45 -7.34 -16.93
N ARG A 124 5.06 -7.64 -15.69
CA ARG A 124 5.54 -8.82 -14.97
C ARG A 124 4.47 -9.91 -15.06
N SER A 125 4.80 -10.97 -15.68
CA SER A 125 4.05 -12.24 -15.68
C SER A 125 4.61 -13.18 -14.60
#